data_b5eaabdda20008ce28617b85b46de3ab
#
_entry.id   b5eaabdda20008ce28617b85b46de3ab
#
_cell.length_a   1.000
_cell.length_b   1.000
_cell.length_c   1.000
_cell.angle_alpha   90.00
_cell.angle_beta   90.00
_cell.angle_gamma   90.00
#
_symmetry.space_group_name_H-M   'P 1'
#
loop_
_entity.id
_entity.type
_entity.pdbx_description
1 polymer ?
#
loop_
_entity_poly.entity_id
_entity_poly.type
_entity_poly.pdbx_seq_one_letter_code
_entity_poly.pdbx_strand_id
1 'polypeptide(L)'
;HSFPTRRSSDLGEAIAKKLSQQGTSIVLVGRNEQRLNEIAQQLNTPAKVVSADVTVKSNIDDMLKAVIDHFGHIDIVVNSAGQSLSSKITDYNVEQWDTMIDVNIKGTLHVLQATLPYLLKQSSGHIINLASVSGFEPTKTNAVYGATKAAIHAITQSLEKELARTGVKVTSISPGMVDTPMTEGTDFGERKKLEAQNIADAVVYALTQPSHVNVNEVTIRPV
;
A
#
# COMPACT_ATOMS: atom_id res chain seq x y z
N HIS A 1 13.69 3.47 -25.16
CA HIS A 1 12.36 3.97 -24.85
C HIS A 1 12.07 3.71 -23.38
N SER A 2 12.08 4.77 -22.54
CA SER A 2 11.65 4.67 -21.16
C SER A 2 10.13 4.54 -21.14
N PHE A 3 9.61 3.38 -20.80
CA PHE A 3 8.20 3.22 -20.51
C PHE A 3 7.86 4.03 -19.23
N PRO A 4 6.80 4.82 -19.22
CA PRO A 4 6.37 5.49 -18.01
C PRO A 4 5.97 4.43 -16.98
N THR A 5 6.74 4.31 -15.91
CA THR A 5 6.39 3.43 -14.80
C THR A 5 5.16 3.99 -14.11
N ARG A 6 4.00 3.37 -14.32
CA ARG A 6 2.75 3.73 -13.66
C ARG A 6 2.82 3.31 -12.19
N ARG A 7 2.74 4.27 -11.27
CA ARG A 7 2.95 4.08 -9.82
C ARG A 7 1.69 4.38 -9.03
N SER A 8 1.52 3.71 -7.89
CA SER A 8 0.43 3.95 -6.93
C SER A 8 0.69 5.14 -5.98
N SER A 9 1.61 6.06 -6.31
CA SER A 9 2.01 7.17 -5.44
C SER A 9 0.85 8.03 -4.95
N ASP A 10 -0.17 8.22 -5.78
CA ASP A 10 -1.30 9.09 -5.47
C ASP A 10 -2.21 8.52 -4.38
N LEU A 11 -2.34 7.19 -4.30
CA LEU A 11 -3.08 6.56 -3.19
C LEU A 11 -2.35 6.76 -1.87
N GLY A 12 -1.04 6.53 -1.84
CA GLY A 12 -0.21 6.77 -0.65
C GLY A 12 -0.26 8.23 -0.20
N GLU A 13 -0.20 9.17 -1.14
CA GLU A 13 -0.33 10.61 -0.85
C GLU A 13 -1.70 10.95 -0.26
N ALA A 14 -2.79 10.49 -0.86
CA ALA A 14 -4.15 10.76 -0.36
C ALA A 14 -4.34 10.17 1.05
N ILE A 15 -3.86 8.95 1.29
CA ILE A 15 -3.91 8.31 2.60
C ILE A 15 -3.09 9.10 3.62
N ALA A 16 -1.87 9.51 3.30
CA ALA A 16 -1.01 10.30 4.19
C ALA A 16 -1.66 11.64 4.56
N LYS A 17 -2.22 12.37 3.59
CA LYS A 17 -2.94 13.62 3.81
C LYS A 17 -4.16 13.42 4.72
N LYS A 18 -4.94 12.37 4.46
CA LYS A 18 -6.14 12.09 5.26
C LYS A 18 -5.78 11.71 6.70
N LEU A 19 -4.77 10.88 6.91
CA LEU A 19 -4.29 10.52 8.26
C LEU A 19 -3.70 11.72 8.99
N SER A 20 -2.95 12.58 8.30
CA SER A 20 -2.45 13.84 8.87
C SER A 20 -3.59 14.75 9.34
N GLN A 21 -4.69 14.85 8.59
CA GLN A 21 -5.90 15.58 9.01
C GLN A 21 -6.56 14.98 10.26
N GLN A 22 -6.34 13.70 10.55
CA GLN A 22 -6.78 13.04 11.77
C GLN A 22 -5.79 13.16 12.95
N GLY A 23 -4.72 13.94 12.78
CA GLY A 23 -3.73 14.17 13.84
C GLY A 23 -2.59 13.13 13.88
N THR A 24 -2.49 12.23 12.91
CA THR A 24 -1.45 11.20 12.88
C THR A 24 -0.13 11.79 12.37
N SER A 25 0.98 11.53 13.06
CA SER A 25 2.33 11.80 12.56
C SER A 25 2.69 10.82 11.43
N ILE A 26 3.30 11.32 10.37
CA ILE A 26 3.45 10.55 9.12
C ILE A 26 4.93 10.27 8.82
N VAL A 27 5.23 9.03 8.44
CA VAL A 27 6.48 8.69 7.74
C VAL A 27 6.16 8.43 6.28
N LEU A 28 6.73 9.24 5.40
CA LEU A 28 6.62 9.08 3.96
C LEU A 28 7.81 8.28 3.44
N VAL A 29 7.55 7.14 2.84
CA VAL A 29 8.58 6.22 2.32
C VAL A 29 8.42 6.04 0.82
N GLY A 30 9.51 6.18 0.07
CA GLY A 30 9.51 6.00 -1.38
C GLY A 30 10.84 6.36 -2.00
N ARG A 31 10.97 6.17 -3.31
CA ARG A 31 12.21 6.37 -4.04
C ARG A 31 12.47 7.82 -4.49
N ASN A 32 11.43 8.62 -4.61
CA ASN A 32 11.53 10.00 -5.06
C ASN A 32 11.47 10.95 -3.85
N GLU A 33 12.63 11.24 -3.28
CA GLU A 33 12.76 12.07 -2.09
C GLU A 33 12.20 13.49 -2.30
N GLN A 34 12.40 14.09 -3.48
CA GLN A 34 11.86 15.41 -3.79
C GLN A 34 10.32 15.40 -3.69
N ARG A 35 9.65 14.41 -4.31
CA ARG A 35 8.20 14.29 -4.26
C ARG A 35 7.70 14.04 -2.85
N LEU A 36 8.40 13.22 -2.06
CA LEU A 36 8.05 12.99 -0.65
C LEU A 36 8.14 14.27 0.18
N ASN A 37 9.17 15.09 -0.04
CA ASN A 37 9.30 16.39 0.63
C ASN A 37 8.18 17.36 0.24
N GLU A 38 7.77 17.40 -1.04
CA GLU A 38 6.63 18.21 -1.50
C GLU A 38 5.32 17.78 -0.79
N ILE A 39 5.11 16.48 -0.62
CA ILE A 39 3.96 15.95 0.11
C ILE A 39 4.06 16.33 1.60
N ALA A 40 5.23 16.12 2.22
CA ALA A 40 5.44 16.44 3.63
C ALA A 40 5.10 17.89 3.99
N GLN A 41 5.41 18.84 3.11
CA GLN A 41 5.07 20.25 3.28
C GLN A 41 3.56 20.55 3.28
N GLN A 42 2.74 19.63 2.78
CA GLN A 42 1.28 19.76 2.69
C GLN A 42 0.56 19.07 3.85
N LEU A 43 1.30 18.40 4.76
CA LEU A 43 0.72 17.69 5.89
C LEU A 43 0.51 18.63 7.08
N ASN A 44 -0.53 18.37 7.87
CA ASN A 44 -0.90 19.18 9.05
C ASN A 44 -0.17 18.74 10.32
N THR A 45 0.49 17.59 10.28
CA THR A 45 1.16 16.95 11.42
C THR A 45 2.65 16.75 11.13
N PRO A 46 3.47 16.48 12.15
CA PRO A 46 4.87 16.14 11.94
C PRO A 46 5.04 15.02 10.91
N ALA A 47 5.95 15.25 9.97
CA ALA A 47 6.26 14.29 8.92
C ALA A 47 7.76 14.05 8.82
N LYS A 48 8.15 12.79 8.62
CA LYS A 48 9.51 12.39 8.31
C LYS A 48 9.54 11.77 6.92
N VAL A 49 10.48 12.21 6.10
CA VAL A 49 10.75 11.62 4.78
C VAL A 49 11.89 10.61 4.90
N VAL A 50 11.71 9.44 4.32
CA VAL A 50 12.74 8.41 4.19
C VAL A 50 12.78 7.91 2.75
N SER A 51 13.88 8.18 2.06
CA SER A 51 14.11 7.65 0.71
C SER A 51 14.51 6.18 0.81
N ALA A 52 13.66 5.29 0.30
CA ALA A 52 13.89 3.85 0.33
C ALA A 52 13.21 3.14 -0.85
N ASP A 53 13.85 2.06 -1.32
CA ASP A 53 13.25 1.12 -2.26
C ASP A 53 12.78 -0.13 -1.50
N VAL A 54 11.48 -0.41 -1.52
CA VAL A 54 10.90 -1.55 -0.81
C VAL A 54 11.41 -2.91 -1.31
N THR A 55 11.98 -2.96 -2.52
CA THR A 55 12.58 -4.18 -3.07
C THR A 55 13.96 -4.48 -2.47
N VAL A 56 14.59 -3.50 -1.82
CA VAL A 56 15.90 -3.62 -1.19
C VAL A 56 15.72 -3.74 0.32
N LYS A 57 15.92 -4.95 0.84
CA LYS A 57 15.69 -5.26 2.26
C LYS A 57 16.44 -4.32 3.22
N SER A 58 17.73 -4.02 2.94
CA SER A 58 18.52 -3.13 3.79
C SER A 58 17.95 -1.71 3.86
N ASN A 59 17.35 -1.20 2.78
CA ASN A 59 16.66 0.10 2.79
C ASN A 59 15.47 0.10 3.78
N ILE A 60 14.77 -1.02 3.91
CA ILE A 60 13.65 -1.14 4.84
C ILE A 60 14.13 -1.29 6.29
N ASP A 61 15.23 -1.99 6.53
CA ASP A 61 15.85 -2.08 7.85
C ASP A 61 16.32 -0.68 8.32
N ASP A 62 16.97 0.09 7.44
CA ASP A 62 17.40 1.47 7.71
C ASP A 62 16.21 2.42 7.91
N MET A 63 15.17 2.28 7.09
CA MET A 63 13.92 3.04 7.24
C MET A 63 13.29 2.80 8.61
N LEU A 64 13.18 1.54 9.02
CA LEU A 64 12.60 1.20 10.33
C LEU A 64 13.40 1.81 11.46
N LYS A 65 14.76 1.70 11.40
CA LYS A 65 15.63 2.33 12.38
C LYS A 65 15.37 3.83 12.47
N ALA A 66 15.32 4.52 11.34
CA ALA A 66 15.05 5.95 11.28
C ALA A 66 13.67 6.34 11.86
N VAL A 67 12.65 5.48 11.70
CA VAL A 67 11.31 5.68 12.28
C VAL A 67 11.36 5.53 13.80
N ILE A 68 11.95 4.47 14.30
CA ILE A 68 12.03 4.20 15.74
C ILE A 68 12.91 5.23 16.46
N ASP A 69 14.05 5.63 15.87
CA ASP A 69 14.92 6.67 16.42
C ASP A 69 14.20 8.03 16.51
N HIS A 70 13.26 8.32 15.60
CA HIS A 70 12.56 9.60 15.56
C HIS A 70 11.25 9.64 16.36
N PHE A 71 10.42 8.60 16.29
CA PHE A 71 9.10 8.57 16.93
C PHE A 71 9.01 7.61 18.12
N GLY A 72 9.96 6.69 18.28
CA GLY A 72 9.99 5.70 19.37
C GLY A 72 9.05 4.51 19.18
N HIS A 73 8.06 4.60 18.31
CA HIS A 73 7.04 3.56 18.09
C HIS A 73 6.43 3.62 16.68
N ILE A 74 5.64 2.60 16.34
CA ILE A 74 4.85 2.51 15.12
C ILE A 74 3.44 2.05 15.52
N ASP A 75 2.41 2.76 15.08
CA ASP A 75 1.01 2.36 15.31
C ASP A 75 0.36 1.82 14.04
N ILE A 76 0.72 2.39 12.89
CA ILE A 76 0.07 2.08 11.61
C ILE A 76 1.13 1.84 10.54
N VAL A 77 0.96 0.77 9.79
CA VAL A 77 1.76 0.46 8.60
C VAL A 77 0.83 0.40 7.39
N VAL A 78 1.11 1.22 6.37
CA VAL A 78 0.34 1.21 5.12
C VAL A 78 1.22 0.77 3.97
N ASN A 79 1.02 -0.44 3.48
CA ASN A 79 1.68 -0.99 2.31
C ASN A 79 0.94 -0.54 1.05
N SER A 80 1.30 0.64 0.55
CA SER A 80 0.73 1.23 -0.67
C SER A 80 1.68 1.16 -1.87
N ALA A 81 2.93 0.78 -1.68
CA ALA A 81 3.86 0.60 -2.79
C ALA A 81 3.33 -0.48 -3.76
N GLY A 82 3.25 -0.13 -5.03
CA GLY A 82 2.75 -1.06 -6.04
C GLY A 82 3.01 -0.56 -7.44
N GLN A 83 3.10 -1.52 -8.36
CA GLN A 83 3.33 -1.26 -9.77
C GLN A 83 2.41 -2.15 -10.60
N SER A 84 1.79 -1.56 -11.63
CA SER A 84 1.00 -2.27 -12.62
C SER A 84 1.62 -2.04 -14.00
N LEU A 85 2.04 -3.10 -14.63
CA LEU A 85 2.57 -3.12 -15.98
C LEU A 85 1.66 -4.04 -16.81
N SER A 86 0.92 -3.43 -17.74
CA SER A 86 -0.06 -4.16 -18.54
C SER A 86 0.65 -4.88 -19.69
N SER A 87 0.60 -6.20 -19.69
CA SER A 87 1.07 -7.04 -20.79
C SER A 87 0.32 -8.36 -20.82
N LYS A 88 0.21 -8.97 -22.00
CA LYS A 88 -0.29 -10.33 -22.12
C LYS A 88 0.80 -11.31 -21.69
N ILE A 89 0.42 -12.46 -21.17
CA ILE A 89 1.39 -13.55 -20.90
C ILE A 89 2.13 -13.96 -22.18
N THR A 90 1.43 -13.90 -23.31
CA THR A 90 2.00 -14.22 -24.65
C THR A 90 2.99 -13.17 -25.16
N ASP A 91 3.18 -12.06 -24.48
CA ASP A 91 4.22 -11.07 -24.82
C ASP A 91 5.58 -11.44 -24.22
N TYR A 92 5.64 -12.45 -23.35
CA TYR A 92 6.83 -13.01 -22.71
C TYR A 92 7.73 -11.96 -22.03
N ASN A 93 7.14 -10.91 -21.46
CA ASN A 93 7.87 -9.80 -20.85
C ASN A 93 8.23 -10.12 -19.38
N VAL A 94 9.22 -11.00 -19.21
CA VAL A 94 9.64 -11.50 -17.89
C VAL A 94 10.16 -10.38 -16.99
N GLU A 95 10.87 -9.40 -17.51
CA GLU A 95 11.39 -8.27 -16.73
C GLU A 95 10.27 -7.45 -16.07
N GLN A 96 9.14 -7.28 -16.77
CA GLN A 96 7.97 -6.62 -16.19
C GLN A 96 7.32 -7.49 -15.10
N TRP A 97 7.28 -8.81 -15.30
CA TRP A 97 6.73 -9.74 -14.31
C TRP A 97 7.56 -9.72 -13.03
N ASP A 98 8.88 -9.84 -13.15
CA ASP A 98 9.81 -9.78 -12.02
C ASP A 98 9.68 -8.45 -11.28
N THR A 99 9.60 -7.34 -12.00
CA THR A 99 9.40 -6.02 -11.40
C THR A 99 8.11 -5.95 -10.58
N MET A 100 7.00 -6.48 -11.10
CA MET A 100 5.73 -6.49 -10.35
C MET A 100 5.79 -7.41 -9.13
N ILE A 101 6.42 -8.57 -9.24
CA ILE A 101 6.58 -9.51 -8.12
C ILE A 101 7.46 -8.89 -7.04
N ASP A 102 8.58 -8.30 -7.42
CA ASP A 102 9.53 -7.68 -6.49
C ASP A 102 8.90 -6.51 -5.72
N VAL A 103 8.21 -5.61 -6.43
CA VAL A 103 7.58 -4.45 -5.77
C VAL A 103 6.35 -4.87 -4.97
N ASN A 104 5.40 -5.58 -5.60
CA ASN A 104 4.07 -5.79 -5.01
C ASN A 104 4.09 -6.86 -3.92
N ILE A 105 4.89 -7.92 -4.08
CA ILE A 105 4.94 -9.03 -3.13
C ILE A 105 6.14 -8.89 -2.19
N LYS A 106 7.37 -8.94 -2.72
CA LYS A 106 8.57 -8.92 -1.88
C LYS A 106 8.68 -7.61 -1.10
N GLY A 107 8.37 -6.46 -1.75
CA GLY A 107 8.35 -5.17 -1.06
C GLY A 107 7.42 -5.15 0.15
N THR A 108 6.20 -5.68 0.01
CA THR A 108 5.26 -5.83 1.14
C THR A 108 5.82 -6.75 2.22
N LEU A 109 6.40 -7.89 1.85
CA LEU A 109 6.99 -8.84 2.79
C LEU A 109 8.18 -8.25 3.55
N HIS A 110 9.04 -7.46 2.90
CA HIS A 110 10.16 -6.77 3.57
C HIS A 110 9.65 -5.81 4.65
N VAL A 111 8.61 -5.01 4.33
CA VAL A 111 8.02 -4.09 5.31
C VAL A 111 7.39 -4.85 6.47
N LEU A 112 6.64 -5.93 6.19
CA LEU A 112 6.07 -6.78 7.23
C LEU A 112 7.15 -7.40 8.11
N GLN A 113 8.21 -7.97 7.53
CA GLN A 113 9.32 -8.58 8.27
C GLN A 113 9.99 -7.57 9.20
N ALA A 114 10.15 -6.33 8.78
CA ALA A 114 10.77 -5.30 9.59
C ALA A 114 9.82 -4.80 10.70
N THR A 115 8.55 -4.56 10.42
CA THR A 115 7.63 -3.87 11.34
C THR A 115 6.91 -4.78 12.34
N LEU A 116 6.59 -6.02 11.94
CA LEU A 116 5.84 -6.97 12.80
C LEU A 116 6.46 -7.20 14.18
N PRO A 117 7.79 -7.37 14.34
CA PRO A 117 8.38 -7.57 15.67
C PRO A 117 8.09 -6.40 16.64
N TYR A 118 8.02 -5.17 16.12
CA TYR A 118 7.72 -3.99 16.94
C TYR A 118 6.23 -3.93 17.31
N LEU A 119 5.34 -4.15 16.35
CA LEU A 119 3.90 -4.18 16.59
C LEU A 119 3.53 -5.28 17.59
N LEU A 120 4.09 -6.47 17.44
CA LEU A 120 3.87 -7.59 18.37
C LEU A 120 4.39 -7.29 19.78
N LYS A 121 5.57 -6.67 19.89
CA LYS A 121 6.12 -6.25 21.19
C LYS A 121 5.23 -5.20 21.87
N GLN A 122 4.62 -4.30 21.10
CA GLN A 122 3.67 -3.30 21.60
C GLN A 122 2.31 -3.92 21.95
N SER A 123 1.99 -5.12 21.44
CA SER A 123 0.67 -5.75 21.52
C SER A 123 -0.44 -4.83 20.97
N SER A 124 -0.10 -3.99 20.00
CA SER A 124 -1.02 -3.05 19.35
C SER A 124 -0.46 -2.63 17.99
N GLY A 125 -1.36 -2.20 17.13
CA GLY A 125 -1.03 -1.66 15.82
C GLY A 125 -1.98 -2.14 14.74
N HIS A 126 -1.90 -1.51 13.56
CA HIS A 126 -2.76 -1.84 12.44
C HIS A 126 -1.98 -1.82 11.12
N ILE A 127 -2.02 -2.90 10.39
CA ILE A 127 -1.41 -3.05 9.07
C ILE A 127 -2.50 -2.92 8.01
N ILE A 128 -2.31 -2.03 7.06
CA ILE A 128 -3.17 -1.86 5.89
C ILE A 128 -2.40 -2.30 4.65
N ASN A 129 -2.89 -3.31 3.95
CA ASN A 129 -2.32 -3.76 2.68
C ASN A 129 -3.22 -3.33 1.53
N LEU A 130 -2.69 -2.54 0.58
CA LEU A 130 -3.42 -2.18 -0.64
C LEU A 130 -3.34 -3.33 -1.65
N ALA A 131 -4.43 -4.08 -1.74
CA ALA A 131 -4.67 -5.11 -2.75
C ALA A 131 -5.29 -4.50 -4.03
N SER A 132 -6.22 -5.17 -4.66
CA SER A 132 -7.01 -4.71 -5.80
C SER A 132 -8.12 -5.71 -6.11
N VAL A 133 -9.20 -5.27 -6.71
CA VAL A 133 -10.20 -6.16 -7.32
C VAL A 133 -9.59 -7.08 -8.40
N SER A 134 -8.50 -6.65 -9.04
CA SER A 134 -7.76 -7.49 -10.00
C SER A 134 -7.18 -8.78 -9.38
N GLY A 135 -7.07 -8.84 -8.04
CA GLY A 135 -6.62 -10.04 -7.34
C GLY A 135 -7.64 -11.19 -7.36
N PHE A 136 -8.92 -10.89 -7.58
CA PHE A 136 -9.99 -11.89 -7.72
C PHE A 136 -10.78 -11.77 -9.02
N GLU A 137 -10.55 -10.73 -9.82
CA GLU A 137 -11.16 -10.53 -11.15
C GLU A 137 -10.06 -10.20 -12.17
N PRO A 138 -9.25 -11.19 -12.60
CA PRO A 138 -8.18 -10.95 -13.55
C PRO A 138 -8.72 -10.58 -14.93
N THR A 139 -8.00 -9.71 -15.64
CA THR A 139 -8.32 -9.29 -17.00
C THR A 139 -7.23 -9.74 -17.99
N LYS A 140 -7.54 -9.68 -19.30
CA LYS A 140 -6.68 -10.21 -20.36
C LYS A 140 -5.23 -9.72 -20.37
N THR A 141 -4.95 -8.51 -19.87
CA THR A 141 -3.62 -7.88 -19.91
C THR A 141 -3.00 -7.65 -18.53
N ASN A 142 -3.68 -8.15 -17.49
CA ASN A 142 -3.29 -7.93 -16.09
C ASN A 142 -3.04 -9.23 -15.32
N ALA A 143 -2.68 -10.32 -16.01
CA ALA A 143 -2.54 -11.63 -15.38
C ALA A 143 -1.52 -11.61 -14.24
N VAL A 144 -0.30 -11.09 -14.47
CA VAL A 144 0.75 -11.07 -13.44
C VAL A 144 0.44 -10.02 -12.36
N TYR A 145 -0.05 -8.83 -12.74
CA TYR A 145 -0.52 -7.86 -11.75
C TYR A 145 -1.62 -8.46 -10.86
N GLY A 146 -2.65 -9.07 -11.47
CA GLY A 146 -3.72 -9.76 -10.74
C GLY A 146 -3.18 -10.84 -9.80
N ALA A 147 -2.24 -11.66 -10.27
CA ALA A 147 -1.59 -12.69 -9.44
C ALA A 147 -0.85 -12.06 -8.25
N THR A 148 -0.12 -10.94 -8.44
CA THR A 148 0.53 -10.26 -7.31
C THR A 148 -0.49 -9.72 -6.30
N LYS A 149 -1.64 -9.22 -6.76
CA LYS A 149 -2.70 -8.72 -5.87
C LYS A 149 -3.48 -9.85 -5.19
N ALA A 150 -3.66 -10.99 -5.85
CA ALA A 150 -4.16 -12.22 -5.23
C ALA A 150 -3.21 -12.71 -4.12
N ALA A 151 -1.90 -12.64 -4.35
CA ALA A 151 -0.91 -12.95 -3.32
C ALA A 151 -1.03 -12.02 -2.09
N ILE A 152 -1.27 -10.71 -2.28
CA ILE A 152 -1.50 -9.78 -1.17
C ILE A 152 -2.77 -10.13 -0.38
N HIS A 153 -3.85 -10.55 -1.05
CA HIS A 153 -5.05 -11.07 -0.36
C HIS A 153 -4.70 -12.28 0.50
N ALA A 154 -4.04 -13.28 -0.08
CA ALA A 154 -3.68 -14.50 0.63
C ALA A 154 -2.75 -14.24 1.83
N ILE A 155 -1.72 -13.38 1.65
CA ILE A 155 -0.80 -12.95 2.73
C ILE A 155 -1.59 -12.26 3.84
N THR A 156 -2.51 -11.34 3.51
CA THR A 156 -3.30 -10.59 4.50
C THR A 156 -4.22 -11.52 5.28
N GLN A 157 -4.90 -12.44 4.60
CA GLN A 157 -5.78 -13.43 5.25
C GLN A 157 -5.02 -14.40 6.16
N SER A 158 -3.81 -14.81 5.77
CA SER A 158 -2.96 -15.64 6.63
C SER A 158 -2.50 -14.86 7.85
N LEU A 159 -2.00 -13.65 7.62
CA LEU A 159 -1.50 -12.77 8.67
C LEU A 159 -2.59 -12.41 9.70
N GLU A 160 -3.84 -12.22 9.28
CA GLU A 160 -4.98 -12.02 10.18
C GLU A 160 -5.12 -13.15 11.18
N LYS A 161 -4.99 -14.41 10.72
CA LYS A 161 -5.09 -15.59 11.58
C LYS A 161 -3.88 -15.72 12.50
N GLU A 162 -2.69 -15.43 12.00
CA GLU A 162 -1.45 -15.46 12.78
C GLU A 162 -1.43 -14.39 13.89
N LEU A 163 -2.02 -13.23 13.63
CA LEU A 163 -2.09 -12.10 14.56
C LEU A 163 -3.29 -12.16 15.52
N ALA A 164 -4.12 -13.19 15.42
CA ALA A 164 -5.28 -13.34 16.30
C ALA A 164 -4.87 -13.30 17.78
N ARG A 165 -5.53 -12.45 18.57
CA ARG A 165 -5.30 -12.24 20.01
C ARG A 165 -3.96 -11.56 20.36
N THR A 166 -3.20 -11.05 19.41
CA THR A 166 -1.96 -10.31 19.67
C THR A 166 -2.19 -8.82 19.94
N GLY A 167 -3.38 -8.30 19.63
CA GLY A 167 -3.68 -6.86 19.64
C GLY A 167 -3.31 -6.14 18.34
N VAL A 168 -2.61 -6.81 17.42
CA VAL A 168 -2.27 -6.24 16.10
C VAL A 168 -3.37 -6.60 15.10
N LYS A 169 -3.85 -5.60 14.38
CA LYS A 169 -4.88 -5.73 13.35
C LYS A 169 -4.27 -5.73 11.95
N VAL A 170 -4.95 -6.33 10.99
CA VAL A 170 -4.59 -6.26 9.58
C VAL A 170 -5.83 -6.15 8.71
N THR A 171 -5.77 -5.28 7.70
CA THR A 171 -6.87 -5.03 6.76
C THR A 171 -6.35 -5.05 5.32
N SER A 172 -7.08 -5.71 4.44
CA SER A 172 -6.93 -5.59 2.99
C SER A 172 -7.87 -4.52 2.45
N ILE A 173 -7.35 -3.57 1.69
CA ILE A 173 -8.16 -2.61 0.92
C ILE A 173 -8.05 -2.95 -0.55
N SER A 174 -9.17 -3.19 -1.21
CA SER A 174 -9.26 -3.68 -2.60
C SER A 174 -9.99 -2.66 -3.48
N PRO A 175 -9.25 -1.67 -4.02
CA PRO A 175 -9.84 -0.72 -4.96
C PRO A 175 -10.18 -1.37 -6.31
N GLY A 176 -11.28 -0.90 -6.90
CA GLY A 176 -11.53 -1.01 -8.34
C GLY A 176 -10.73 0.04 -9.12
N MET A 177 -11.31 0.55 -10.21
CA MET A 177 -10.65 1.56 -11.06
C MET A 177 -10.58 2.90 -10.33
N VAL A 178 -9.38 3.33 -9.98
CA VAL A 178 -9.10 4.64 -9.37
C VAL A 178 -8.45 5.55 -10.40
N ASP A 179 -8.83 6.82 -10.42
CA ASP A 179 -8.19 7.82 -11.30
C ASP A 179 -6.82 8.21 -10.75
N THR A 180 -5.81 7.64 -11.34
CA THR A 180 -4.39 7.80 -10.97
C THR A 180 -3.52 7.64 -12.21
N PRO A 181 -2.26 8.07 -12.20
CA PRO A 181 -1.34 7.81 -13.31
C PRO A 181 -1.22 6.33 -13.69
N MET A 182 -1.47 5.42 -12.74
CA MET A 182 -1.49 3.98 -13.00
C MET A 182 -2.61 3.56 -13.96
N THR A 183 -3.73 4.28 -13.98
CA THR A 183 -4.92 3.99 -14.80
C THR A 183 -5.14 5.01 -15.92
N GLU A 184 -4.18 5.93 -16.13
CA GLU A 184 -4.23 6.90 -17.21
C GLU A 184 -4.29 6.20 -18.57
N GLY A 185 -5.17 6.69 -19.45
CA GLY A 185 -5.38 6.09 -20.78
C GLY A 185 -6.11 4.74 -20.78
N THR A 186 -6.54 4.22 -19.61
CA THR A 186 -7.42 3.05 -19.58
C THR A 186 -8.84 3.49 -19.93
N ASP A 187 -9.41 2.89 -20.97
CA ASP A 187 -10.81 3.11 -21.32
C ASP A 187 -11.71 2.48 -20.23
N PHE A 188 -12.55 3.30 -19.65
CA PHE A 188 -13.53 2.91 -18.63
C PHE A 188 -14.98 3.21 -19.06
N GLY A 189 -15.15 3.62 -20.32
CA GLY A 189 -16.43 4.09 -20.87
C GLY A 189 -16.90 5.38 -20.17
N GLU A 190 -18.20 5.56 -20.05
CA GLU A 190 -18.79 6.74 -19.41
C GLU A 190 -18.79 6.70 -17.87
N ARG A 191 -18.33 5.59 -17.27
CA ARG A 191 -18.34 5.43 -15.83
C ARG A 191 -17.25 6.29 -15.16
N LYS A 192 -17.63 6.97 -14.06
CA LYS A 192 -16.68 7.74 -13.26
C LYS A 192 -15.75 6.77 -12.50
N LYS A 193 -14.42 6.97 -12.60
CA LYS A 193 -13.44 6.27 -11.77
C LYS A 193 -13.56 6.72 -10.31
N LEU A 194 -13.09 5.88 -9.39
CA LEU A 194 -12.90 6.28 -8.00
C LEU A 194 -11.83 7.37 -7.92
N GLU A 195 -11.93 8.24 -6.94
CA GLU A 195 -10.90 9.20 -6.57
C GLU A 195 -9.99 8.59 -5.49
N ALA A 196 -8.71 8.98 -5.44
CA ALA A 196 -7.78 8.51 -4.41
C ALA A 196 -8.29 8.78 -3.00
N GLN A 197 -9.09 9.87 -2.82
CA GLN A 197 -9.74 10.21 -1.56
C GLN A 197 -10.72 9.13 -1.08
N ASN A 198 -11.45 8.46 -1.99
CA ASN A 198 -12.37 7.37 -1.61
C ASN A 198 -11.63 6.21 -0.96
N ILE A 199 -10.38 5.95 -1.41
CA ILE A 199 -9.54 4.91 -0.83
C ILE A 199 -8.99 5.36 0.54
N ALA A 200 -8.58 6.63 0.66
CA ALA A 200 -8.13 7.19 1.93
C ALA A 200 -9.25 7.16 2.99
N ASP A 201 -10.50 7.43 2.61
CA ASP A 201 -11.66 7.37 3.51
C ASP A 201 -11.90 5.93 4.02
N ALA A 202 -11.74 4.93 3.15
CA ALA A 202 -11.86 3.52 3.54
C ALA A 202 -10.74 3.08 4.48
N VAL A 203 -9.52 3.57 4.28
CA VAL A 203 -8.40 3.32 5.21
C VAL A 203 -8.71 3.91 6.57
N VAL A 204 -9.17 5.17 6.65
CA VAL A 204 -9.55 5.79 7.92
C VAL A 204 -10.70 5.03 8.57
N TYR A 205 -11.72 4.62 7.82
CA TYR A 205 -12.80 3.78 8.35
C TYR A 205 -12.27 2.53 9.03
N ALA A 206 -11.37 1.79 8.40
CA ALA A 206 -10.79 0.58 8.98
C ALA A 206 -9.98 0.87 10.26
N LEU A 207 -9.20 1.96 10.25
CA LEU A 207 -8.32 2.34 11.37
C LEU A 207 -9.07 2.86 12.59
N THR A 208 -10.23 3.48 12.40
CA THR A 208 -11.01 4.12 13.49
C THR A 208 -11.99 3.19 14.20
N GLN A 209 -12.03 1.90 13.82
CA GLN A 209 -12.90 0.95 14.51
C GLN A 209 -12.41 0.67 15.94
N PRO A 210 -13.33 0.33 16.87
CA PRO A 210 -12.98 -0.02 18.24
C PRO A 210 -11.89 -1.09 18.33
N SER A 211 -11.16 -1.14 19.43
CA SER A 211 -10.00 -2.01 19.59
C SER A 211 -10.29 -3.50 19.37
N HIS A 212 -11.51 -3.95 19.73
CA HIS A 212 -11.96 -5.34 19.57
C HIS A 212 -12.52 -5.66 18.17
N VAL A 213 -12.57 -4.68 17.26
CA VAL A 213 -13.10 -4.85 15.88
C VAL A 213 -11.93 -4.81 14.90
N ASN A 214 -11.79 -5.85 14.09
CA ASN A 214 -10.93 -5.86 12.91
C ASN A 214 -11.80 -5.82 11.65
N VAL A 215 -11.51 -4.91 10.75
CA VAL A 215 -12.10 -4.89 9.40
C VAL A 215 -11.16 -5.68 8.50
N ASN A 216 -11.52 -6.90 8.16
CA ASN A 216 -10.61 -7.82 7.46
C ASN A 216 -10.37 -7.39 6.01
N GLU A 217 -11.44 -6.97 5.32
CA GLU A 217 -11.37 -6.55 3.93
C GLU A 217 -12.39 -5.45 3.61
N VAL A 218 -11.99 -4.50 2.78
CA VAL A 218 -12.87 -3.48 2.19
C VAL A 218 -12.67 -3.47 0.68
N THR A 219 -13.71 -3.81 -0.07
CA THR A 219 -13.73 -3.69 -1.52
C THR A 219 -14.52 -2.46 -1.93
N ILE A 220 -13.92 -1.60 -2.76
CA ILE A 220 -14.49 -0.34 -3.20
C ILE A 220 -14.53 -0.33 -4.72
N ARG A 221 -15.71 -0.12 -5.31
CA ARG A 221 -15.92 -0.14 -6.76
C ARG A 221 -16.62 1.12 -7.23
N PRO A 222 -16.28 1.62 -8.43
CA PRO A 222 -17.12 2.60 -9.10
C PRO A 222 -18.44 1.94 -9.54
N VAL A 223 -19.49 2.70 -9.57
CA VAL A 223 -20.84 2.30 -10.05
C VAL A 223 -21.05 2.69 -11.50
#